data_7f98cb9a279ff27480734cb3d4b4f997
#
_entry.id   7f98cb9a279ff27480734cb3d4b4f997
#
_cell.length_a   1.000
_cell.length_b   1.000
_cell.length_c   1.000
_cell.angle_alpha   90.00
_cell.angle_beta   90.00
_cell.angle_gamma   90.00
#
_symmetry.space_group_name_H-M   'P 1'
#
loop_
_entity.id
_entity.type
_entity.pdbx_description
1 polymer ?
#
loop_
_entity_poly.entity_id
_entity_poly.type
_entity_poly.pdbx_seq_one_letter_code
_entity_poly.pdbx_strand_id
1 'polypeptide(L)'
;MLLCLKSSLMLFAIPRRFPDNKPSSVAPAASTASIRNNQRRLSNIEVLAQNYDPAGNIWLSSLVALIPIAFFFLALAVFRLKGYVAGTITVILALLVAVMFYGMPVDMALASGVYGFFYGLWPIAWIIVGAVFLYKISVKTGQFDIIRSSILSVTEDQRLQMILVGFAFGAFLEGAAGFGAPVAITAALLVGLGFKPLYAAGLCLIANTAPVAFGAMGIPIIVAGQVTGLDPFEIGQMAGRQLPFLTIIVLFWIMAIMDGWRGVKETWPAVLVGGGSFAVVQFL
;
A
#
# COMPACT_ATOMS: atom_id res chain seq x y z
N MET A 1 1.20 16.42 8.81
CA MET A 1 0.11 16.41 9.79
C MET A 1 -1.05 17.34 9.41
N LEU A 2 -0.83 18.64 9.17
CA LEU A 2 -1.90 19.59 8.76
C LEU A 2 -2.55 19.27 7.39
N LEU A 3 -1.82 18.72 6.41
CA LEU A 3 -2.36 18.35 5.10
C LEU A 3 -3.23 17.08 5.15
N CYS A 4 -2.92 16.12 6.02
CA CYS A 4 -3.78 14.96 6.30
C CYS A 4 -5.09 15.37 7.02
N LEU A 5 -5.02 16.33 7.95
CA LEU A 5 -6.18 16.90 8.61
C LEU A 5 -7.11 17.63 7.62
N LYS A 6 -6.55 18.32 6.62
CA LYS A 6 -7.33 19.08 5.65
C LYS A 6 -8.05 18.19 4.63
N SER A 7 -7.47 17.06 4.23
CA SER A 7 -8.13 16.08 3.37
C SER A 7 -9.23 15.30 4.10
N SER A 8 -9.03 14.96 5.37
CA SER A 8 -10.07 14.33 6.20
C SER A 8 -11.23 15.29 6.53
N LEU A 9 -10.96 16.57 6.75
CA LEU A 9 -12.00 17.57 7.02
C LEU A 9 -12.81 17.95 5.78
N MET A 10 -12.25 17.89 4.58
CA MET A 10 -13.03 18.13 3.35
C MET A 10 -14.02 17.00 3.01
N LEU A 11 -13.75 15.76 3.44
CA LEU A 11 -14.68 14.64 3.24
C LEU A 11 -15.89 14.67 4.21
N PHE A 12 -15.79 15.40 5.33
CA PHE A 12 -16.87 15.52 6.32
C PHE A 12 -17.86 16.68 6.06
N ALA A 13 -17.56 17.59 5.14
CA ALA A 13 -18.33 18.81 4.92
C ALA A 13 -19.38 18.72 3.80
N ILE A 14 -19.65 17.56 3.23
CA ILE A 14 -20.72 17.40 2.24
C ILE A 14 -22.02 17.00 2.97
N PRO A 15 -23.00 17.92 3.09
CA PRO A 15 -24.30 17.55 3.65
C PRO A 15 -25.00 16.56 2.72
N ARG A 16 -25.20 15.33 3.20
CA ARG A 16 -26.02 14.32 2.50
C ARG A 16 -27.48 14.80 2.44
N ARG A 17 -27.88 15.45 1.36
CA ARG A 17 -29.27 15.44 0.92
C ARG A 17 -29.44 14.24 0.00
N PHE A 18 -30.00 13.18 0.49
CA PHE A 18 -30.62 12.17 -0.35
C PHE A 18 -31.78 12.84 -1.09
N PRO A 19 -31.85 12.85 -2.43
CA PRO A 19 -33.06 13.26 -3.10
C PRO A 19 -34.12 12.20 -2.84
N ASP A 20 -35.22 12.61 -2.23
CA ASP A 20 -36.46 11.84 -2.17
C ASP A 20 -36.85 11.44 -3.60
N ASN A 21 -36.66 10.18 -3.91
CA ASN A 21 -37.00 9.62 -5.22
C ASN A 21 -38.49 9.36 -5.28
N LYS A 22 -39.27 10.45 -5.52
CA LYS A 22 -40.65 10.29 -6.03
C LYS A 22 -40.54 9.89 -7.50
N PRO A 23 -41.22 8.83 -7.95
CA PRO A 23 -41.22 8.44 -9.35
C PRO A 23 -41.91 9.53 -10.19
N SER A 24 -41.13 10.35 -10.88
CA SER A 24 -41.64 11.23 -11.93
C SER A 24 -41.90 10.40 -13.19
N SER A 25 -43.16 10.24 -13.49
CA SER A 25 -43.67 9.74 -14.79
C SER A 25 -43.15 10.64 -15.91
N VAL A 26 -42.72 9.98 -16.99
CA VAL A 26 -42.26 10.50 -18.27
C VAL A 26 -40.75 10.55 -18.45
N ALA A 27 -40.17 9.40 -18.81
CA ALA A 27 -38.89 9.35 -19.51
C ALA A 27 -39.14 9.14 -21.02
N PRO A 28 -38.57 9.92 -21.91
CA PRO A 28 -38.79 9.80 -23.36
C PRO A 28 -38.21 8.46 -23.88
N ALA A 29 -38.88 7.89 -24.88
CA ALA A 29 -38.59 6.57 -25.49
C ALA A 29 -37.13 6.37 -26.00
N ALA A 30 -36.35 7.43 -26.15
CA ALA A 30 -34.93 7.38 -26.52
C ALA A 30 -34.03 6.81 -25.43
N SER A 31 -34.45 6.87 -24.15
CA SER A 31 -33.70 6.39 -23.00
C SER A 31 -33.69 4.85 -22.90
N THR A 32 -34.79 4.19 -23.25
CA THR A 32 -34.91 2.72 -23.14
C THR A 32 -34.10 1.98 -24.22
N ALA A 33 -33.94 2.56 -25.42
CA ALA A 33 -33.09 2.00 -26.47
C ALA A 33 -31.59 2.12 -26.10
N SER A 34 -31.18 3.23 -25.52
CA SER A 34 -29.83 3.46 -25.02
C SER A 34 -29.47 2.50 -23.87
N ILE A 35 -30.38 2.32 -22.92
CA ILE A 35 -30.20 1.38 -21.82
C ILE A 35 -30.12 -0.06 -22.33
N ARG A 36 -30.97 -0.44 -23.28
CA ARG A 36 -30.98 -1.77 -23.89
C ARG A 36 -29.72 -2.05 -24.74
N ASN A 37 -29.21 -1.04 -25.46
CA ASN A 37 -27.94 -1.13 -26.19
C ASN A 37 -26.74 -1.20 -25.23
N ASN A 38 -26.78 -0.49 -24.12
CA ASN A 38 -25.73 -0.57 -23.09
C ASN A 38 -25.78 -1.91 -22.36
N GLN A 39 -26.94 -2.45 -22.06
CA GLN A 39 -27.09 -3.81 -21.52
C GLN A 39 -26.64 -4.89 -22.52
N ARG A 40 -26.91 -4.74 -23.81
CA ARG A 40 -26.38 -5.66 -24.85
C ARG A 40 -24.85 -5.52 -25.01
N ARG A 41 -24.28 -4.33 -24.85
CA ARG A 41 -22.81 -4.15 -24.81
C ARG A 41 -22.20 -4.78 -23.55
N LEU A 42 -22.86 -4.66 -22.41
CA LEU A 42 -22.40 -5.26 -21.16
C LEU A 42 -22.56 -6.79 -21.16
N SER A 43 -23.56 -7.35 -21.84
CA SER A 43 -23.72 -8.81 -22.01
C SER A 43 -22.74 -9.41 -23.01
N ASN A 44 -22.12 -8.60 -23.88
CA ASN A 44 -21.07 -9.02 -24.81
C ASN A 44 -19.65 -8.80 -24.25
N ILE A 45 -19.50 -8.20 -23.08
CA ILE A 45 -18.27 -8.28 -22.32
C ILE A 45 -18.36 -9.63 -21.60
N GLU A 46 -17.70 -10.64 -22.13
CA GLU A 46 -17.45 -11.89 -21.38
C GLU A 46 -16.69 -11.49 -20.10
N VAL A 47 -17.44 -11.21 -19.06
CA VAL A 47 -16.86 -11.15 -17.71
C VAL A 47 -16.44 -12.56 -17.42
N LEU A 48 -15.13 -12.80 -17.44
CA LEU A 48 -14.57 -14.08 -17.09
C LEU A 48 -15.09 -14.47 -15.71
N ALA A 49 -16.00 -15.44 -15.64
CA ALA A 49 -16.42 -16.03 -14.37
C ALA A 49 -15.21 -16.78 -13.81
N GLN A 50 -14.46 -16.12 -12.92
CA GLN A 50 -13.29 -16.74 -12.29
C GLN A 50 -13.73 -17.92 -11.44
N ASN A 51 -13.23 -19.12 -11.76
CA ASN A 51 -13.38 -20.27 -10.90
C ASN A 51 -12.28 -20.24 -9.83
N TYR A 52 -12.64 -19.86 -8.60
CA TYR A 52 -11.69 -19.81 -7.47
C TYR A 52 -11.35 -21.18 -6.89
N ASP A 53 -12.11 -22.22 -7.22
CA ASP A 53 -11.89 -23.58 -6.74
C ASP A 53 -11.92 -24.61 -7.87
N PRO A 54 -10.93 -24.60 -8.78
CA PRO A 54 -10.85 -25.55 -9.89
C PRO A 54 -10.59 -26.98 -9.44
N ALA A 55 -10.05 -27.19 -8.23
CA ALA A 55 -9.77 -28.51 -7.68
C ALA A 55 -10.93 -29.12 -6.89
N GLY A 56 -12.06 -28.40 -6.70
CA GLY A 56 -13.15 -28.81 -5.82
C GLY A 56 -12.77 -28.86 -4.33
N ASN A 57 -11.64 -28.24 -3.99
CA ASN A 57 -11.12 -28.11 -2.63
C ASN A 57 -10.39 -26.77 -2.50
N ILE A 58 -10.99 -25.85 -1.76
CA ILE A 58 -10.48 -24.47 -1.62
C ILE A 58 -9.06 -24.43 -1.04
N TRP A 59 -8.71 -25.37 -0.15
CA TRP A 59 -7.37 -25.43 0.42
C TRP A 59 -6.31 -25.82 -0.62
N LEU A 60 -6.62 -26.79 -1.47
CA LEU A 60 -5.72 -27.21 -2.53
C LEU A 60 -5.57 -26.12 -3.58
N SER A 61 -6.66 -25.49 -3.98
CA SER A 61 -6.65 -24.36 -4.91
C SER A 61 -5.84 -23.18 -4.36
N SER A 62 -5.99 -22.86 -3.07
CA SER A 62 -5.21 -21.80 -2.40
C SER A 62 -3.72 -22.15 -2.33
N LEU A 63 -3.36 -23.42 -2.07
CA LEU A 63 -1.96 -23.85 -2.05
C LEU A 63 -1.30 -23.68 -3.43
N VAL A 64 -2.02 -24.01 -4.51
CA VAL A 64 -1.50 -23.80 -5.87
C VAL A 64 -1.35 -22.32 -6.19
N ALA A 65 -2.29 -21.46 -5.77
CA ALA A 65 -2.17 -20.02 -5.91
C ALA A 65 -0.99 -19.43 -5.11
N LEU A 66 -0.57 -20.08 -4.03
CA LEU A 66 0.57 -19.66 -3.22
C LEU A 66 1.93 -19.95 -3.89
N ILE A 67 2.00 -20.86 -4.86
CA ILE A 67 3.27 -21.29 -5.51
C ILE A 67 4.08 -20.11 -6.05
N PRO A 68 3.54 -19.19 -6.87
CA PRO A 68 4.30 -18.05 -7.37
C PRO A 68 4.80 -17.13 -6.24
N ILE A 69 3.99 -16.93 -5.19
CA ILE A 69 4.35 -16.09 -4.04
C ILE A 69 5.49 -16.74 -3.25
N ALA A 70 5.36 -18.02 -2.93
CA ALA A 70 6.39 -18.77 -2.22
C ALA A 70 7.71 -18.80 -3.03
N PHE A 71 7.61 -19.01 -4.34
CA PHE A 71 8.77 -18.95 -5.23
C PHE A 71 9.46 -17.59 -5.19
N PHE A 72 8.71 -16.48 -5.21
CA PHE A 72 9.30 -15.14 -5.15
C PHE A 72 10.13 -14.93 -3.89
N PHE A 73 9.59 -15.30 -2.72
CA PHE A 73 10.34 -15.22 -1.47
C PHE A 73 11.56 -16.15 -1.44
N LEU A 74 11.43 -17.37 -1.92
CA LEU A 74 12.55 -18.31 -2.03
C LEU A 74 13.63 -17.77 -2.99
N ALA A 75 13.23 -17.22 -4.13
CA ALA A 75 14.14 -16.64 -5.12
C ALA A 75 14.97 -15.49 -4.53
N LEU A 76 14.37 -14.65 -3.70
CA LEU A 76 15.08 -13.53 -3.06
C LEU A 76 15.89 -13.97 -1.84
N ALA A 77 15.32 -14.77 -0.94
CA ALA A 77 15.92 -15.10 0.33
C ALA A 77 16.97 -16.22 0.23
N VAL A 78 16.66 -17.28 -0.52
CA VAL A 78 17.51 -18.48 -0.61
C VAL A 78 18.43 -18.42 -1.84
N PHE A 79 17.84 -18.21 -3.03
CA PHE A 79 18.62 -18.17 -4.28
C PHE A 79 19.33 -16.84 -4.49
N ARG A 80 18.99 -15.80 -3.70
CA ARG A 80 19.58 -14.46 -3.77
C ARG A 80 19.61 -13.89 -5.19
N LEU A 81 18.56 -14.18 -5.96
CA LEU A 81 18.41 -13.66 -7.32
C LEU A 81 18.21 -12.15 -7.28
N LYS A 82 18.62 -11.48 -8.34
CA LYS A 82 18.32 -10.06 -8.51
C LYS A 82 16.80 -9.86 -8.59
N GLY A 83 16.25 -8.83 -7.94
CA GLY A 83 14.81 -8.59 -7.80
C GLY A 83 14.05 -8.63 -9.13
N TYR A 84 14.60 -8.04 -10.20
CA TYR A 84 13.96 -8.06 -11.52
C TYR A 84 13.91 -9.48 -12.14
N VAL A 85 14.93 -10.32 -11.91
CA VAL A 85 14.94 -11.71 -12.36
C VAL A 85 13.90 -12.53 -11.61
N ALA A 86 13.91 -12.43 -10.26
CA ALA A 86 12.94 -13.11 -9.42
C ALA A 86 11.51 -12.68 -9.78
N GLY A 87 11.26 -11.39 -9.97
CA GLY A 87 9.95 -10.85 -10.36
C GLY A 87 9.50 -11.37 -11.72
N THR A 88 10.36 -11.34 -12.75
CA THR A 88 10.02 -11.84 -14.09
C THR A 88 9.65 -13.32 -14.07
N ILE A 89 10.45 -14.16 -13.41
CA ILE A 89 10.17 -15.60 -13.30
C ILE A 89 8.86 -15.83 -12.54
N THR A 90 8.63 -15.08 -11.47
CA THR A 90 7.37 -15.17 -10.69
C THR A 90 6.14 -14.84 -11.53
N VAL A 91 6.20 -13.79 -12.36
CA VAL A 91 5.10 -13.44 -13.26
C VAL A 91 4.84 -14.54 -14.28
N ILE A 92 5.89 -15.09 -14.89
CA ILE A 92 5.75 -16.22 -15.82
C ILE A 92 5.11 -17.42 -15.12
N LEU A 93 5.56 -17.75 -13.91
CA LEU A 93 5.01 -18.85 -13.11
C LEU A 93 3.54 -18.60 -12.74
N ALA A 94 3.18 -17.37 -12.38
CA ALA A 94 1.80 -16.99 -12.09
C ALA A 94 0.88 -17.14 -13.32
N LEU A 95 1.34 -16.71 -14.50
CA LEU A 95 0.61 -16.90 -15.76
C LEU A 95 0.44 -18.38 -16.11
N LEU A 96 1.47 -19.20 -15.91
CA LEU A 96 1.38 -20.65 -16.11
C LEU A 96 0.36 -21.29 -15.16
N VAL A 97 0.37 -20.94 -13.89
CA VAL A 97 -0.61 -21.42 -12.90
C VAL A 97 -2.03 -20.97 -13.29
N ALA A 98 -2.21 -19.72 -13.71
CA ALA A 98 -3.51 -19.20 -14.13
C ALA A 98 -4.07 -19.95 -15.36
N VAL A 99 -3.24 -20.25 -16.35
CA VAL A 99 -3.66 -20.95 -17.56
C VAL A 99 -3.86 -22.45 -17.31
N MET A 100 -2.87 -23.11 -16.70
CA MET A 100 -2.86 -24.58 -16.60
C MET A 100 -3.74 -25.12 -15.49
N PHE A 101 -3.85 -24.40 -14.36
CA PHE A 101 -4.60 -24.87 -13.21
C PHE A 101 -5.97 -24.19 -13.09
N TYR A 102 -6.02 -22.89 -13.27
CA TYR A 102 -7.27 -22.14 -13.18
C TYR A 102 -8.05 -22.07 -14.51
N GLY A 103 -7.53 -22.65 -15.59
CA GLY A 103 -8.20 -22.70 -16.88
C GLY A 103 -8.42 -21.34 -17.55
N MET A 104 -7.59 -20.35 -17.22
CA MET A 104 -7.68 -19.02 -17.81
C MET A 104 -7.31 -19.09 -19.30
N PRO A 105 -8.09 -18.50 -20.24
CA PRO A 105 -7.72 -18.43 -21.65
C PRO A 105 -6.36 -17.75 -21.83
N VAL A 106 -5.53 -18.31 -22.73
CA VAL A 106 -4.14 -17.84 -22.94
C VAL A 106 -4.09 -16.38 -23.40
N ASP A 107 -5.01 -15.97 -24.25
CA ASP A 107 -5.14 -14.59 -24.74
C ASP A 107 -5.44 -13.61 -23.59
N MET A 108 -6.33 -13.97 -22.67
CA MET A 108 -6.63 -13.19 -21.47
C MET A 108 -5.44 -13.15 -20.51
N ALA A 109 -4.74 -14.25 -20.32
CA ALA A 109 -3.54 -14.31 -19.47
C ALA A 109 -2.44 -13.40 -20.02
N LEU A 110 -2.18 -13.46 -21.33
CA LEU A 110 -1.21 -12.57 -21.99
C LEU A 110 -1.65 -11.10 -21.94
N ALA A 111 -2.92 -10.83 -22.23
CA ALA A 111 -3.46 -9.47 -22.13
C ALA A 111 -3.32 -8.89 -20.71
N SER A 112 -3.58 -9.71 -19.67
CA SER A 112 -3.39 -9.31 -18.27
C SER A 112 -1.92 -9.03 -17.94
N GLY A 113 -1.00 -9.84 -18.46
CA GLY A 113 0.43 -9.62 -18.31
C GLY A 113 0.90 -8.31 -18.97
N VAL A 114 0.47 -8.06 -20.20
CA VAL A 114 0.79 -6.82 -20.94
C VAL A 114 0.16 -5.60 -20.25
N TYR A 115 -1.10 -5.70 -19.85
CA TYR A 115 -1.77 -4.63 -19.10
C TYR A 115 -1.05 -4.32 -17.79
N GLY A 116 -0.70 -5.35 -17.02
CA GLY A 116 0.05 -5.20 -15.77
C GLY A 116 1.42 -4.56 -15.96
N PHE A 117 2.11 -4.89 -17.06
CA PHE A 117 3.39 -4.25 -17.41
C PHE A 117 3.22 -2.75 -17.68
N PHE A 118 2.27 -2.35 -18.50
CA PHE A 118 2.02 -0.93 -18.77
C PHE A 118 1.50 -0.20 -17.54
N TYR A 119 0.64 -0.82 -16.74
CA TYR A 119 0.18 -0.26 -15.48
C TYR A 119 1.31 -0.09 -14.45
N GLY A 120 2.28 -1.00 -14.44
CA GLY A 120 3.50 -0.88 -13.64
C GLY A 120 4.41 0.27 -14.10
N LEU A 121 4.50 0.52 -15.42
CA LEU A 121 5.26 1.64 -15.97
C LEU A 121 4.56 2.98 -15.73
N TRP A 122 3.25 3.01 -15.90
CA TRP A 122 2.44 4.21 -15.73
C TRP A 122 1.15 3.86 -14.99
N PRO A 123 0.92 4.34 -13.75
CA PRO A 123 1.60 5.44 -13.04
C PRO A 123 2.73 5.03 -12.08
N ILE A 124 2.90 3.72 -11.77
CA ILE A 124 3.71 3.29 -10.60
C ILE A 124 5.17 3.68 -10.74
N ALA A 125 5.83 3.29 -11.86
CA ALA A 125 7.25 3.63 -12.07
C ALA A 125 7.46 5.15 -12.13
N TRP A 126 6.50 5.91 -12.64
CA TRP A 126 6.58 7.36 -12.71
C TRP A 126 6.61 8.02 -11.34
N ILE A 127 5.79 7.52 -10.39
CA ILE A 127 5.80 7.97 -9.00
C ILE A 127 7.18 7.71 -8.37
N ILE A 128 7.73 6.52 -8.59
CA ILE A 128 9.07 6.16 -8.08
C ILE A 128 10.14 7.07 -8.66
N VAL A 129 10.10 7.36 -9.96
CA VAL A 129 11.05 8.29 -10.62
C VAL A 129 10.95 9.67 -9.98
N GLY A 130 9.75 10.20 -9.77
CA GLY A 130 9.54 11.50 -9.11
C GLY A 130 10.09 11.53 -7.69
N ALA A 131 9.83 10.50 -6.90
CA ALA A 131 10.31 10.39 -5.53
C ALA A 131 11.85 10.31 -5.45
N VAL A 132 12.47 9.47 -6.29
CA VAL A 132 13.94 9.34 -6.37
C VAL A 132 14.58 10.62 -6.88
N PHE A 133 13.96 11.32 -7.83
CA PHE A 133 14.42 12.59 -8.35
C PHE A 133 14.45 13.66 -7.24
N LEU A 134 13.35 13.80 -6.49
CA LEU A 134 13.26 14.74 -5.37
C LEU A 134 14.32 14.42 -4.29
N TYR A 135 14.48 13.15 -3.94
CA TYR A 135 15.50 12.69 -3.00
C TYR A 135 16.91 13.09 -3.49
N LYS A 136 17.25 12.81 -4.75
CA LYS A 136 18.55 13.16 -5.31
C LYS A 136 18.80 14.68 -5.34
N ILE A 137 17.77 15.47 -5.61
CA ILE A 137 17.87 16.94 -5.52
C ILE A 137 18.18 17.34 -4.08
N SER A 138 17.43 16.84 -3.10
CA SER A 138 17.61 17.16 -1.68
C SER A 138 19.03 16.84 -1.20
N VAL A 139 19.60 15.72 -1.66
CA VAL A 139 21.00 15.36 -1.37
C VAL A 139 21.98 16.32 -2.06
N LYS A 140 21.77 16.63 -3.35
CA LYS A 140 22.69 17.53 -4.11
C LYS A 140 22.67 18.97 -3.62
N THR A 141 21.54 19.45 -3.13
CA THR A 141 21.36 20.83 -2.62
C THR A 141 21.77 20.99 -1.16
N GLY A 142 22.21 19.90 -0.48
CA GLY A 142 22.56 19.94 0.93
C GLY A 142 21.36 20.01 1.88
N GLN A 143 20.12 20.02 1.36
CA GLN A 143 18.92 20.05 2.20
C GLN A 143 18.79 18.78 3.05
N PHE A 144 19.33 17.67 2.56
CA PHE A 144 19.36 16.41 3.31
C PHE A 144 20.17 16.52 4.60
N ASP A 145 21.29 17.26 4.60
CA ASP A 145 22.12 17.49 5.79
C ASP A 145 21.42 18.41 6.79
N ILE A 146 20.61 19.36 6.30
CA ILE A 146 19.76 20.21 7.17
C ILE A 146 18.71 19.36 7.87
N ILE A 147 18.01 18.48 7.15
CA ILE A 147 17.05 17.56 7.72
C ILE A 147 17.71 16.69 8.79
N ARG A 148 18.88 16.12 8.45
CA ARG A 148 19.66 15.28 9.37
C ARG A 148 20.05 16.04 10.64
N SER A 149 20.60 17.26 10.51
CA SER A 149 21.00 18.07 11.67
C SER A 149 19.80 18.47 12.52
N SER A 150 18.66 18.76 11.90
CA SER A 150 17.40 19.06 12.62
C SER A 150 16.92 17.85 13.45
N ILE A 151 17.04 16.64 12.91
CA ILE A 151 16.68 15.42 13.64
C ILE A 151 17.62 15.19 14.83
N LEU A 152 18.93 15.35 14.61
CA LEU A 152 19.94 15.23 15.68
C LEU A 152 19.75 16.26 16.80
N SER A 153 19.27 17.47 16.46
CA SER A 153 18.97 18.49 17.46
C SER A 153 17.78 18.15 18.37
N VAL A 154 16.89 17.25 17.92
CA VAL A 154 15.74 16.81 18.72
C VAL A 154 16.15 15.70 19.68
N THR A 155 16.93 14.71 19.20
CA THR A 155 17.36 13.56 20.01
C THR A 155 18.57 12.87 19.42
N GLU A 156 19.47 12.43 20.30
CA GLU A 156 20.59 11.54 19.95
C GLU A 156 20.24 10.06 20.15
N ASP A 157 19.13 9.75 20.83
CA ASP A 157 18.70 8.38 21.05
C ASP A 157 18.19 7.74 19.76
N GLN A 158 18.88 6.70 19.30
CA GLN A 158 18.52 5.98 18.07
C GLN A 158 17.10 5.42 18.08
N ARG A 159 16.57 5.05 19.26
CA ARG A 159 15.20 4.54 19.38
C ARG A 159 14.18 5.63 19.07
N LEU A 160 14.40 6.83 19.60
CA LEU A 160 13.54 7.99 19.31
C LEU A 160 13.73 8.49 17.86
N GLN A 161 14.94 8.42 17.32
CA GLN A 161 15.20 8.70 15.90
C GLN A 161 14.43 7.73 14.99
N MET A 162 14.34 6.45 15.37
CA MET A 162 13.53 5.48 14.62
C MET A 162 12.05 5.83 14.63
N ILE A 163 11.48 6.26 15.77
CA ILE A 163 10.09 6.70 15.85
C ILE A 163 9.89 7.95 14.97
N LEU A 164 10.79 8.93 15.07
CA LEU A 164 10.66 10.20 14.37
C LEU A 164 10.85 10.05 12.85
N VAL A 165 11.91 9.36 12.42
CA VAL A 165 12.29 9.22 11.01
C VAL A 165 11.66 8.00 10.37
N GLY A 166 11.86 6.82 10.95
CA GLY A 166 11.40 5.57 10.37
C GLY A 166 9.89 5.44 10.38
N PHE A 167 9.23 5.91 11.45
CA PHE A 167 7.77 5.84 11.55
C PHE A 167 7.09 7.15 11.16
N ALA A 168 7.26 8.24 11.91
CA ALA A 168 6.44 9.44 11.70
C ALA A 168 6.69 10.10 10.33
N PHE A 169 7.95 10.31 9.97
CA PHE A 169 8.31 10.84 8.65
C PHE A 169 8.07 9.82 7.54
N GLY A 170 8.33 8.54 7.81
CA GLY A 170 8.01 7.45 6.89
C GLY A 170 6.53 7.36 6.57
N ALA A 171 5.65 7.46 7.57
CA ALA A 171 4.20 7.47 7.39
C ALA A 171 3.70 8.68 6.59
N PHE A 172 4.30 9.85 6.81
CA PHE A 172 4.01 11.04 6.00
C PHE A 172 4.37 10.82 4.53
N LEU A 173 5.56 10.29 4.26
CA LEU A 173 6.00 9.97 2.90
C LEU A 173 5.16 8.86 2.28
N GLU A 174 4.75 7.85 3.06
CA GLU A 174 3.89 6.76 2.58
C GLU A 174 2.54 7.28 2.13
N GLY A 175 1.93 8.17 2.91
CA GLY A 175 0.69 8.84 2.51
C GLY A 175 0.82 9.63 1.20
N ALA A 176 1.96 10.29 0.98
CA ALA A 176 2.18 11.13 -0.19
C ALA A 176 2.59 10.34 -1.44
N ALA A 177 3.52 9.38 -1.32
CA ALA A 177 4.16 8.70 -2.45
C ALA A 177 3.93 7.19 -2.49
N GLY A 178 3.91 6.50 -1.35
CA GLY A 178 3.76 5.05 -1.28
C GLY A 178 4.82 4.25 -2.04
N PHE A 179 4.46 3.03 -2.44
CA PHE A 179 5.22 2.13 -3.35
C PHE A 179 6.68 1.85 -2.94
N GLY A 180 6.99 1.90 -1.62
CA GLY A 180 8.32 1.59 -1.09
C GLY A 180 9.35 2.74 -1.17
N ALA A 181 9.05 3.86 -1.84
CA ALA A 181 9.90 5.04 -1.84
C ALA A 181 10.14 5.60 -0.43
N PRO A 182 9.13 5.68 0.45
CA PRO A 182 9.30 6.10 1.83
C PRO A 182 10.33 5.29 2.59
N VAL A 183 10.27 3.95 2.48
CA VAL A 183 11.21 3.04 3.14
C VAL A 183 12.64 3.29 2.71
N ALA A 184 12.88 3.50 1.41
CA ALA A 184 14.20 3.78 0.87
C ALA A 184 14.77 5.11 1.40
N ILE A 185 13.93 6.16 1.46
CA ILE A 185 14.32 7.49 1.93
C ILE A 185 14.60 7.46 3.44
N THR A 186 13.70 6.91 4.23
CA THR A 186 13.84 6.86 5.68
C THR A 186 14.99 5.96 6.12
N ALA A 187 15.18 4.81 5.45
CA ALA A 187 16.33 3.96 5.71
C ALA A 187 17.65 4.67 5.39
N ALA A 188 17.74 5.42 4.29
CA ALA A 188 18.92 6.21 3.98
C ALA A 188 19.20 7.31 5.02
N LEU A 189 18.14 7.98 5.53
CA LEU A 189 18.25 8.93 6.65
C LEU A 189 18.79 8.26 7.91
N LEU A 190 18.24 7.12 8.31
CA LEU A 190 18.70 6.38 9.49
C LEU A 190 20.14 5.89 9.34
N VAL A 191 20.55 5.46 8.15
CA VAL A 191 21.96 5.13 7.87
C VAL A 191 22.84 6.37 8.05
N GLY A 192 22.40 7.52 7.59
CA GLY A 192 23.06 8.81 7.84
C GLY A 192 23.16 9.16 9.34
N LEU A 193 22.25 8.68 10.18
CA LEU A 193 22.26 8.83 11.62
C LEU A 193 23.09 7.75 12.36
N GLY A 194 23.72 6.80 11.63
CA GLY A 194 24.63 5.80 12.18
C GLY A 194 24.04 4.39 12.32
N PHE A 195 22.83 4.14 11.79
CA PHE A 195 22.27 2.78 11.75
C PHE A 195 22.97 1.91 10.71
N LYS A 196 23.06 0.61 10.97
CA LYS A 196 23.51 -0.37 9.98
C LYS A 196 22.49 -0.44 8.82
N PRO A 197 22.91 -0.43 7.55
CA PRO A 197 22.01 -0.29 6.39
C PRO A 197 20.87 -1.34 6.34
N LEU A 198 21.21 -2.61 6.51
CA LEU A 198 20.21 -3.69 6.45
C LEU A 198 19.24 -3.63 7.64
N TYR A 199 19.73 -3.25 8.80
CA TYR A 199 18.93 -3.09 10.01
C TYR A 199 17.97 -1.90 9.89
N ALA A 200 18.45 -0.76 9.41
CA ALA A 200 17.62 0.40 9.15
C ALA A 200 16.50 0.09 8.14
N ALA A 201 16.83 -0.57 7.03
CA ALA A 201 15.86 -0.97 6.03
C ALA A 201 14.80 -1.93 6.60
N GLY A 202 15.21 -2.92 7.41
CA GLY A 202 14.30 -3.85 8.06
C GLY A 202 13.33 -3.17 9.03
N LEU A 203 13.84 -2.26 9.88
CA LEU A 203 13.01 -1.49 10.80
C LEU A 203 12.02 -0.56 10.06
N CYS A 204 12.47 0.11 9.00
CA CYS A 204 11.59 0.95 8.17
C CYS A 204 10.51 0.13 7.47
N LEU A 205 10.80 -1.08 6.99
CA LEU A 205 9.80 -1.98 6.41
C LEU A 205 8.74 -2.37 7.44
N ILE A 206 9.15 -2.70 8.67
CA ILE A 206 8.21 -3.02 9.76
C ILE A 206 7.37 -1.79 10.10
N ALA A 207 7.97 -0.61 10.23
CA ALA A 207 7.27 0.63 10.52
C ALA A 207 6.24 0.98 9.44
N ASN A 208 6.55 0.68 8.17
CA ASN A 208 5.69 0.96 7.03
C ASN A 208 4.41 0.13 6.99
N THR A 209 4.33 -0.97 7.74
CA THR A 209 3.10 -1.79 7.78
C THR A 209 1.89 -1.05 8.34
N ALA A 210 2.10 -0.05 9.17
CA ALA A 210 1.03 0.75 9.76
C ALA A 210 0.34 1.71 8.77
N PRO A 211 1.06 2.53 7.98
CA PRO A 211 0.46 3.48 7.04
C PRO A 211 0.13 2.89 5.66
N VAL A 212 0.61 1.67 5.33
CA VAL A 212 0.63 1.12 3.95
C VAL A 212 -0.75 1.06 3.27
N ALA A 213 -1.82 0.81 4.00
CA ALA A 213 -3.16 0.73 3.42
C ALA A 213 -3.64 2.07 2.86
N PHE A 214 -3.18 3.18 3.43
CA PHE A 214 -3.48 4.54 2.99
C PHE A 214 -2.34 5.16 2.18
N GLY A 215 -1.36 4.35 1.80
CA GLY A 215 -0.22 4.77 0.99
C GLY A 215 -0.63 5.30 -0.38
N ALA A 216 0.20 6.17 -0.96
CA ALA A 216 -0.05 6.80 -2.25
C ALA A 216 -1.48 7.36 -2.37
N MET A 217 -1.94 8.11 -1.37
CA MET A 217 -3.27 8.73 -1.31
C MET A 217 -4.43 7.71 -1.34
N GLY A 218 -4.22 6.50 -0.79
CA GLY A 218 -5.25 5.47 -0.67
C GLY A 218 -5.44 4.58 -1.90
N ILE A 219 -4.47 4.54 -2.82
CA ILE A 219 -4.53 3.65 -4.00
C ILE A 219 -4.83 2.19 -3.62
N PRO A 220 -4.23 1.57 -2.57
CA PRO A 220 -4.54 0.20 -2.19
C PRO A 220 -6.03 -0.03 -1.92
N ILE A 221 -6.69 0.92 -1.25
CA ILE A 221 -8.13 0.86 -0.94
C ILE A 221 -8.96 1.02 -2.21
N ILE A 222 -8.60 1.95 -3.08
CA ILE A 222 -9.29 2.19 -4.36
C ILE A 222 -9.22 0.94 -5.24
N VAL A 223 -8.03 0.34 -5.37
CA VAL A 223 -7.83 -0.88 -6.16
C VAL A 223 -8.59 -2.07 -5.54
N ALA A 224 -8.59 -2.20 -4.20
CA ALA A 224 -9.37 -3.21 -3.53
C ALA A 224 -10.87 -3.08 -3.86
N GLY A 225 -11.41 -1.85 -3.85
CA GLY A 225 -12.79 -1.59 -4.26
C GLY A 225 -13.06 -1.97 -5.72
N GLN A 226 -12.16 -1.64 -6.63
CA GLN A 226 -12.29 -1.99 -8.05
C GLN A 226 -12.30 -3.50 -8.29
N VAL A 227 -11.46 -4.25 -7.58
CA VAL A 227 -11.34 -5.71 -7.74
C VAL A 227 -12.49 -6.45 -7.07
N THR A 228 -12.95 -6.00 -5.90
CA THR A 228 -14.01 -6.66 -5.13
C THR A 228 -15.42 -6.22 -5.53
N GLY A 229 -15.55 -5.08 -6.22
CA GLY A 229 -16.84 -4.46 -6.50
C GLY A 229 -17.49 -3.80 -5.28
N LEU A 230 -16.77 -3.70 -4.16
CA LEU A 230 -17.24 -3.00 -2.94
C LEU A 230 -16.93 -1.51 -3.02
N ASP A 231 -17.69 -0.71 -2.28
CA ASP A 231 -17.41 0.73 -2.19
C ASP A 231 -16.04 0.95 -1.51
N PRO A 232 -15.07 1.62 -2.17
CA PRO A 232 -13.78 1.95 -1.59
C PRO A 232 -13.89 2.70 -0.26
N PHE A 233 -14.95 3.48 -0.07
CA PHE A 233 -15.20 4.18 1.19
C PHE A 233 -15.48 3.23 2.35
N GLU A 234 -16.27 2.19 2.14
CA GLU A 234 -16.54 1.16 3.16
C GLU A 234 -15.29 0.37 3.51
N ILE A 235 -14.47 0.02 2.49
CA ILE A 235 -13.18 -0.63 2.71
C ILE A 235 -12.25 0.28 3.51
N GLY A 236 -12.20 1.56 3.18
CA GLY A 236 -11.40 2.56 3.90
C GLY A 236 -11.83 2.71 5.36
N GLN A 237 -13.13 2.75 5.63
CA GLN A 237 -13.66 2.78 6.99
C GLN A 237 -13.29 1.54 7.79
N MET A 238 -13.36 0.37 7.18
CA MET A 238 -12.98 -0.89 7.84
C MET A 238 -11.48 -0.90 8.15
N ALA A 239 -10.64 -0.52 7.21
CA ALA A 239 -9.20 -0.40 7.39
C ALA A 239 -8.86 0.62 8.50
N GLY A 240 -9.51 1.78 8.50
CA GLY A 240 -9.33 2.82 9.52
C GLY A 240 -9.73 2.38 10.93
N ARG A 241 -10.63 1.39 11.08
CA ARG A 241 -11.00 0.82 12.38
C ARG A 241 -10.07 -0.29 12.86
N GLN A 242 -9.45 -1.03 11.95
CA GLN A 242 -8.59 -2.17 12.28
C GLN A 242 -7.12 -1.78 12.47
N LEU A 243 -6.60 -0.94 11.59
CA LEU A 243 -5.17 -0.60 11.55
C LEU A 243 -4.65 0.21 12.76
N PRO A 244 -5.42 1.06 13.46
CA PRO A 244 -4.95 1.75 14.64
C PRO A 244 -4.36 0.85 15.71
N PHE A 245 -4.98 -0.32 15.94
CA PHE A 245 -4.45 -1.31 16.90
C PHE A 245 -3.11 -1.87 16.44
N LEU A 246 -2.98 -2.17 15.15
CA LEU A 246 -1.74 -2.65 14.57
C LEU A 246 -0.64 -1.58 14.65
N THR A 247 -0.98 -0.31 14.40
CA THR A 247 -0.06 0.83 14.47
C THR A 247 0.63 0.91 15.83
N ILE A 248 -0.14 0.81 16.90
CA ILE A 248 0.41 0.84 18.26
C ILE A 248 1.30 -0.38 18.53
N ILE A 249 0.82 -1.58 18.18
CA ILE A 249 1.57 -2.83 18.38
C ILE A 249 2.90 -2.79 17.60
N VAL A 250 2.91 -2.34 16.37
CA VAL A 250 4.10 -2.28 15.51
C VAL A 250 5.17 -1.40 16.12
N LEU A 251 4.82 -0.26 16.69
CA LEU A 251 5.81 0.63 17.32
C LEU A 251 6.41 0.03 18.59
N PHE A 252 5.59 -0.62 19.44
CA PHE A 252 6.13 -1.36 20.58
C PHE A 252 7.03 -2.50 20.13
N TRP A 253 6.67 -3.20 19.05
CA TRP A 253 7.47 -4.27 18.48
C TRP A 253 8.82 -3.78 17.96
N ILE A 254 8.85 -2.64 17.25
CA ILE A 254 10.10 -2.02 16.80
C ILE A 254 11.01 -1.71 17.99
N MET A 255 10.49 -1.13 19.08
CA MET A 255 11.27 -0.84 20.26
C MET A 255 11.80 -2.12 20.93
N ALA A 256 10.97 -3.18 20.95
CA ALA A 256 11.40 -4.48 21.45
C ALA A 256 12.51 -5.13 20.60
N ILE A 257 12.48 -4.96 19.27
CA ILE A 257 13.55 -5.43 18.38
C ILE A 257 14.84 -4.65 18.61
N MET A 258 14.75 -3.34 18.86
CA MET A 258 15.92 -2.47 18.99
C MET A 258 16.69 -2.68 20.31
N ASP A 259 15.99 -2.79 21.44
CA ASP A 259 16.59 -2.82 22.77
C ASP A 259 15.80 -3.71 23.76
N GLY A 260 15.07 -4.69 23.25
CA GLY A 260 14.29 -5.62 24.06
C GLY A 260 13.27 -4.93 24.95
N TRP A 261 13.00 -5.53 26.11
CA TRP A 261 12.00 -5.02 27.05
C TRP A 261 12.40 -3.69 27.72
N ARG A 262 13.70 -3.42 27.79
CA ARG A 262 14.24 -2.15 28.26
C ARG A 262 13.86 -1.01 27.32
N GLY A 263 14.03 -1.20 26.01
CA GLY A 263 13.64 -0.22 25.00
C GLY A 263 12.16 0.16 25.11
N VAL A 264 11.29 -0.85 25.28
CA VAL A 264 9.85 -0.62 25.48
C VAL A 264 9.58 0.22 26.74
N LYS A 265 10.20 -0.13 27.88
CA LYS A 265 9.99 0.59 29.14
C LYS A 265 10.48 2.02 29.16
N GLU A 266 11.57 2.31 28.47
CA GLU A 266 12.16 3.65 28.45
C GLU A 266 11.49 4.56 27.42
N THR A 267 10.98 4.01 26.29
CA THR A 267 10.43 4.81 25.18
C THR A 267 8.89 4.78 25.07
N TRP A 268 8.18 4.08 25.99
CA TRP A 268 6.72 3.95 25.91
C TRP A 268 5.96 5.28 25.78
N PRO A 269 6.37 6.40 26.44
CA PRO A 269 5.65 7.65 26.26
C PRO A 269 5.75 8.17 24.82
N ALA A 270 6.95 8.08 24.21
CA ALA A 270 7.15 8.49 22.82
C ALA A 270 6.39 7.58 21.84
N VAL A 271 6.33 6.27 22.11
CA VAL A 271 5.52 5.30 21.32
C VAL A 271 4.04 5.64 21.43
N LEU A 272 3.53 5.93 22.62
CA LEU A 272 2.12 6.29 22.81
C LEU A 272 1.78 7.64 22.15
N VAL A 273 2.64 8.64 22.25
CA VAL A 273 2.41 9.91 21.59
C VAL A 273 2.47 9.77 20.06
N GLY A 274 3.52 9.15 19.52
CA GLY A 274 3.71 8.98 18.08
C GLY A 274 2.69 8.02 17.49
N GLY A 275 2.56 6.82 18.04
CA GLY A 275 1.64 5.80 17.58
C GLY A 275 0.18 6.13 17.88
N GLY A 276 -0.10 6.65 19.07
CA GLY A 276 -1.44 7.02 19.50
C GLY A 276 -2.02 8.18 18.67
N SER A 277 -1.24 9.24 18.43
CA SER A 277 -1.68 10.36 17.58
C SER A 277 -1.97 9.90 16.15
N PHE A 278 -1.10 9.04 15.59
CA PHE A 278 -1.32 8.46 14.27
C PHE A 278 -2.55 7.55 14.25
N ALA A 279 -2.70 6.67 15.25
CA ALA A 279 -3.84 5.76 15.37
C ALA A 279 -5.18 6.49 15.49
N VAL A 280 -5.24 7.59 16.26
CA VAL A 280 -6.45 8.41 16.38
C VAL A 280 -6.82 9.05 15.04
N VAL A 281 -5.85 9.64 14.34
CA VAL A 281 -6.10 10.26 13.02
C VAL A 281 -6.48 9.20 11.97
N GLN A 282 -5.94 7.99 12.06
CA GLN A 282 -6.26 6.88 11.17
C GLN A 282 -7.67 6.32 11.42
N PHE A 283 -8.15 6.38 12.65
CA PHE A 283 -9.49 5.92 13.04
C PHE A 283 -10.60 6.91 12.62
N LEU A 284 -10.34 8.21 12.69
CA LEU A 284 -11.28 9.29 12.34
C LEU A 284 -11.49 9.39 10.83
#